data_b40c8ad20a30def27d81136fa4a0866b
#
_entry.id   b40c8ad20a30def27d81136fa4a0866b
#
_cell.length_a   1.000
_cell.length_b   1.000
_cell.length_c   1.000
_cell.angle_alpha   90.00
_cell.angle_beta   90.00
_cell.angle_gamma   90.00
#
_symmetry.space_group_name_H-M   'P 1'
#
loop_
_entity.id
_entity.type
_entity.pdbx_description
1 polymer ?
#
loop_
_entity_poly.entity_id
_entity_poly.type
_entity_poly.pdbx_seq_one_letter_code
_entity_poly.pdbx_strand_id
1 'polypeptide(L)'
;MNILLSHPTGNRNVREVMAALLRADYLAEFHTTVTADPHSRWIKVLPENFQKECLRRHYDIPKGKLKSHPYLELARLILPKLGMKSVADHEKGWASVDAVYKDFDRSVADRVKYLAKDEKIKAVYAYEDGALETFRRAKEYGLKCIYELPIAYWETSRKLLLEEAKRLPEWSITLGGGIHDSEQKLERKTGEMELADVVVCPGKFVSDSIPLSAKDKHVIISPFGSPLPHSLFAVKGEAGGDTKRPLRVLFAGSMGQRKGLGDLFEAIRHFSPKHVELVVMGSLLAPMEFYKKKLPHFRYEAGRPNDQVLALMQSCDIFCLPSIVEGRALVMQEAMSQGLPLIITANTGGEDLILHGQTGFLVPPGSPESISEKISWFLDHRNEIPIMGESARRHASMYTWEKYGNKISRELGGYLVEDDKLQLRKVRG
;
A
#
# COMPACT_ATOMS: atom_id res chain seq x y z
N MET A 1 3.89 23.58 16.31
CA MET A 1 4.66 22.50 15.62
C MET A 1 4.05 22.37 14.24
N ASN A 2 4.81 22.60 13.15
CA ASN A 2 4.27 22.68 11.80
C ASN A 2 5.04 21.74 10.88
N ILE A 3 4.33 20.86 10.16
CA ILE A 3 4.86 19.86 9.26
C ILE A 3 4.39 20.16 7.84
N LEU A 4 5.30 20.19 6.87
CA LEU A 4 4.97 20.15 5.45
C LEU A 4 4.83 18.69 5.03
N LEU A 5 3.64 18.31 4.56
CA LEU A 5 3.35 16.97 4.04
C LEU A 5 3.35 16.98 2.52
N SER A 6 4.01 16.02 1.87
CA SER A 6 4.07 15.91 0.42
C SER A 6 3.83 14.49 -0.07
N HIS A 7 2.98 14.34 -1.10
CA HIS A 7 2.77 13.07 -1.81
C HIS A 7 2.18 13.33 -3.20
N PRO A 8 2.73 12.73 -4.28
CA PRO A 8 2.27 13.02 -5.64
C PRO A 8 0.82 12.67 -5.93
N THR A 9 0.28 11.59 -5.36
CA THR A 9 -1.04 11.06 -5.74
C THR A 9 -2.09 11.04 -4.62
N GLY A 10 -1.70 11.24 -3.36
CA GLY A 10 -2.61 11.30 -2.22
C GLY A 10 -3.48 10.06 -2.01
N ASN A 11 -2.86 8.91 -1.84
CA ASN A 11 -3.52 7.65 -1.49
C ASN A 11 -4.27 7.77 -0.15
N ARG A 12 -5.04 6.76 0.23
CA ARG A 12 -5.85 6.81 1.45
C ARG A 12 -5.01 7.00 2.71
N ASN A 13 -3.89 6.29 2.85
CA ASN A 13 -2.95 6.47 3.96
C ASN A 13 -2.46 7.94 4.07
N VAL A 14 -2.09 8.57 2.95
CA VAL A 14 -1.69 9.97 2.90
C VAL A 14 -2.79 10.91 3.38
N ARG A 15 -4.03 10.66 2.93
CA ARG A 15 -5.21 11.46 3.32
C ARG A 15 -5.49 11.38 4.82
N GLU A 16 -5.31 10.20 5.40
CA GLU A 16 -5.51 10.01 6.84
C GLU A 16 -4.40 10.64 7.68
N VAL A 17 -3.14 10.58 7.22
CA VAL A 17 -2.04 11.33 7.84
C VAL A 17 -2.31 12.83 7.75
N MET A 18 -2.68 13.33 6.55
CA MET A 18 -3.04 14.73 6.33
C MET A 18 -4.17 15.18 7.29
N ALA A 19 -5.23 14.40 7.38
CA ALA A 19 -6.36 14.70 8.25
C ALA A 19 -5.98 14.67 9.74
N ALA A 20 -5.14 13.73 10.16
CA ALA A 20 -4.66 13.65 11.54
C ALA A 20 -3.74 14.82 11.89
N LEU A 21 -2.82 15.19 11.01
CA LEU A 21 -1.98 16.38 11.21
C LEU A 21 -2.80 17.67 11.23
N LEU A 22 -3.85 17.75 10.42
CA LEU A 22 -4.76 18.91 10.42
C LEU A 22 -5.54 19.00 11.75
N ARG A 23 -6.10 17.87 12.24
CA ARG A 23 -6.81 17.84 13.55
C ARG A 23 -5.90 18.21 14.72
N ALA A 24 -4.62 17.84 14.66
CA ALA A 24 -3.64 18.16 15.68
C ALA A 24 -3.05 19.58 15.56
N ASP A 25 -3.47 20.35 14.55
CA ASP A 25 -2.87 21.65 14.17
C ASP A 25 -1.36 21.57 13.89
N TYR A 26 -0.92 20.45 13.32
CA TYR A 26 0.47 20.24 12.93
C TYR A 26 0.70 20.43 11.42
N LEU A 27 -0.35 20.45 10.60
CA LEU A 27 -0.22 20.59 9.15
C LEU A 27 0.06 22.05 8.77
N ALA A 28 1.24 22.34 8.25
CA ALA A 28 1.55 23.63 7.63
C ALA A 28 0.96 23.71 6.22
N GLU A 29 1.43 22.87 5.33
CA GLU A 29 0.95 22.74 3.95
C GLU A 29 0.91 21.26 3.54
N PHE A 30 -0.02 20.93 2.63
CA PHE A 30 -0.05 19.66 1.91
C PHE A 30 0.22 19.90 0.43
N HIS A 31 1.24 19.22 -0.09
CA HIS A 31 1.64 19.29 -1.49
C HIS A 31 1.25 18.00 -2.22
N THR A 32 0.70 18.15 -3.43
CA THR A 32 0.36 17.01 -4.31
C THR A 32 0.47 17.45 -5.77
N THR A 33 0.38 16.50 -6.71
CA THR A 33 0.45 16.86 -8.13
C THR A 33 -0.86 17.48 -8.62
N VAL A 34 -1.95 16.72 -8.67
CA VAL A 34 -3.24 17.15 -9.21
C VAL A 34 -4.27 17.24 -8.11
N THR A 35 -4.98 18.36 -8.06
CA THR A 35 -6.13 18.58 -7.16
C THR A 35 -7.37 18.93 -7.98
N ALA A 36 -8.53 18.60 -7.46
CA ALA A 36 -9.80 18.98 -8.05
C ALA A 36 -10.74 19.59 -7.01
N ASP A 37 -11.26 20.77 -7.29
CA ASP A 37 -12.30 21.37 -6.47
C ASP A 37 -13.67 20.95 -7.03
N PRO A 38 -14.49 20.19 -6.26
CA PRO A 38 -15.81 19.73 -6.72
C PRO A 38 -16.77 20.88 -7.14
N HIS A 39 -16.53 22.07 -6.62
CA HIS A 39 -17.33 23.24 -6.94
C HIS A 39 -16.89 23.96 -8.23
N SER A 40 -15.77 23.53 -8.83
CA SER A 40 -15.28 24.11 -10.08
C SER A 40 -16.21 23.84 -11.23
N ARG A 41 -16.62 24.90 -11.96
CA ARG A 41 -17.56 24.80 -13.08
C ARG A 41 -17.05 23.91 -14.20
N TRP A 42 -15.75 23.90 -14.46
CA TRP A 42 -15.15 23.10 -15.53
C TRP A 42 -15.27 21.58 -15.29
N ILE A 43 -15.30 21.12 -14.04
CA ILE A 43 -15.50 19.69 -13.73
C ILE A 43 -16.90 19.25 -14.16
N LYS A 44 -17.90 20.10 -13.97
CA LYS A 44 -19.31 19.80 -14.30
C LYS A 44 -19.58 19.63 -15.79
N VAL A 45 -18.71 20.17 -16.65
CA VAL A 45 -18.81 20.05 -18.12
C VAL A 45 -18.08 18.82 -18.67
N LEU A 46 -17.30 18.10 -17.84
CA LEU A 46 -16.60 16.89 -18.26
C LEU A 46 -17.57 15.69 -18.33
N PRO A 47 -17.30 14.68 -19.19
CA PRO A 47 -18.01 13.40 -19.12
C PRO A 47 -17.93 12.77 -17.73
N GLU A 48 -18.98 12.05 -17.29
CA GLU A 48 -19.09 11.49 -15.94
C GLU A 48 -17.86 10.70 -15.46
N ASN A 49 -17.26 9.88 -16.34
CA ASN A 49 -16.09 9.11 -16.02
C ASN A 49 -14.88 9.99 -15.68
N PHE A 50 -14.73 11.11 -16.37
CA PHE A 50 -13.68 12.10 -16.09
C PHE A 50 -13.98 12.91 -14.83
N GLN A 51 -15.26 13.23 -14.58
CA GLN A 51 -15.67 13.86 -13.32
C GLN A 51 -15.28 12.99 -12.12
N LYS A 52 -15.64 11.69 -12.14
CA LYS A 52 -15.31 10.72 -11.08
C LYS A 52 -13.80 10.63 -10.86
N GLU A 53 -13.01 10.60 -11.93
CA GLU A 53 -11.54 10.54 -11.84
C GLU A 53 -10.94 11.84 -11.25
N CYS A 54 -11.48 13.01 -11.63
CA CYS A 54 -11.08 14.29 -11.02
C CYS A 54 -11.46 14.36 -9.55
N LEU A 55 -12.68 13.97 -9.18
CA LEU A 55 -13.18 14.02 -7.80
C LEU A 55 -12.40 13.11 -6.84
N ARG A 56 -11.79 12.03 -7.33
CA ARG A 56 -10.83 11.23 -6.55
C ARG A 56 -9.63 12.05 -6.04
N ARG A 57 -9.33 13.18 -6.72
CA ARG A 57 -8.23 14.09 -6.36
C ARG A 57 -8.70 15.33 -5.57
N HIS A 58 -9.88 15.25 -4.99
CA HIS A 58 -10.34 16.23 -4.01
C HIS A 58 -9.73 15.96 -2.64
N TYR A 59 -9.33 17.03 -1.95
CA TYR A 59 -8.79 16.97 -0.58
C TYR A 59 -9.60 17.93 0.30
N ASP A 60 -10.10 17.41 1.42
CA ASP A 60 -10.88 18.18 2.40
C ASP A 60 -9.93 18.88 3.38
N ILE A 61 -9.33 19.97 2.91
CA ILE A 61 -8.46 20.85 3.71
C ILE A 61 -8.64 22.31 3.27
N PRO A 62 -8.30 23.29 4.16
CA PRO A 62 -8.35 24.71 3.80
C PRO A 62 -7.50 25.00 2.55
N LYS A 63 -8.06 25.75 1.59
CA LYS A 63 -7.39 26.08 0.31
C LYS A 63 -6.00 26.68 0.49
N GLY A 64 -5.78 27.47 1.53
CA GLY A 64 -4.47 28.06 1.84
C GLY A 64 -3.38 27.05 2.15
N LYS A 65 -3.74 25.88 2.69
CA LYS A 65 -2.82 24.80 3.06
C LYS A 65 -2.59 23.79 1.91
N LEU A 66 -3.36 23.82 0.83
CA LEU A 66 -3.23 22.91 -0.33
C LEU A 66 -2.42 23.56 -1.43
N LYS A 67 -1.38 22.85 -1.90
CA LYS A 67 -0.52 23.25 -3.02
C LYS A 67 -0.49 22.15 -4.08
N SER A 68 -0.55 22.53 -5.36
CA SER A 68 -0.53 21.56 -6.46
C SER A 68 0.55 21.84 -7.49
N HIS A 69 1.13 20.75 -8.07
CA HIS A 69 2.18 20.76 -9.07
C HIS A 69 1.75 19.87 -10.27
N PRO A 70 0.76 20.31 -11.09
CA PRO A 70 -0.02 19.39 -11.93
C PRO A 70 0.62 19.07 -13.28
N TYR A 71 1.54 19.88 -13.80
CA TYR A 71 1.89 19.90 -15.22
C TYR A 71 2.38 18.55 -15.74
N LEU A 72 3.39 17.97 -15.11
CA LEU A 72 4.00 16.73 -15.58
C LEU A 72 3.08 15.51 -15.36
N GLU A 73 2.33 15.49 -14.24
CA GLU A 73 1.34 14.45 -13.98
C GLU A 73 0.18 14.52 -14.98
N LEU A 74 -0.28 15.70 -15.35
CA LEU A 74 -1.31 15.85 -16.40
C LEU A 74 -0.78 15.36 -17.75
N ALA A 75 0.47 15.67 -18.10
CA ALA A 75 1.10 15.15 -19.32
C ALA A 75 1.11 13.61 -19.30
N ARG A 76 1.54 13.00 -18.19
CA ARG A 76 1.54 11.54 -17.98
C ARG A 76 0.15 10.90 -18.13
N LEU A 77 -0.89 11.57 -17.68
CA LEU A 77 -2.27 11.03 -17.71
C LEU A 77 -2.93 11.19 -19.07
N ILE A 78 -2.60 12.23 -19.82
CA ILE A 78 -3.30 12.64 -21.06
C ILE A 78 -2.58 12.11 -22.30
N LEU A 79 -1.27 12.33 -22.42
CA LEU A 79 -0.53 12.07 -23.65
C LEU A 79 -0.55 10.60 -24.11
N PRO A 80 -0.46 9.59 -23.24
CA PRO A 80 -0.61 8.19 -23.64
C PRO A 80 -1.97 7.87 -24.25
N LYS A 81 -3.04 8.53 -23.78
CA LYS A 81 -4.40 8.38 -24.33
C LYS A 81 -4.54 9.01 -25.72
N LEU A 82 -3.66 9.95 -26.05
CA LEU A 82 -3.55 10.57 -27.37
C LEU A 82 -2.57 9.83 -28.31
N GLY A 83 -2.14 8.61 -27.92
CA GLY A 83 -1.25 7.76 -28.73
C GLY A 83 0.24 7.89 -28.42
N MET A 84 0.67 8.89 -27.64
CA MET A 84 2.08 9.12 -27.27
C MET A 84 2.48 8.28 -26.05
N LYS A 85 2.46 6.94 -26.17
CA LYS A 85 2.70 6.03 -25.04
C LYS A 85 4.11 6.10 -24.48
N SER A 86 5.12 6.32 -25.33
CA SER A 86 6.53 6.36 -24.94
C SER A 86 6.88 7.47 -23.94
N VAL A 87 6.08 8.53 -23.86
CA VAL A 87 6.31 9.61 -22.89
C VAL A 87 6.18 9.14 -21.43
N ALA A 88 5.48 8.04 -21.18
CA ALA A 88 5.27 7.45 -19.87
C ALA A 88 6.06 6.16 -19.64
N ASP A 89 6.98 5.79 -20.55
CA ASP A 89 7.82 4.60 -20.41
C ASP A 89 8.62 4.64 -19.11
N HIS A 90 8.67 3.49 -18.42
CA HIS A 90 9.31 3.36 -17.12
C HIS A 90 10.74 3.93 -17.11
N GLU A 91 11.00 4.89 -16.24
CA GLU A 91 12.23 5.67 -16.05
C GLU A 91 12.80 6.38 -17.31
N LYS A 92 12.36 6.04 -18.52
CA LYS A 92 12.87 6.60 -19.79
C LYS A 92 12.00 7.73 -20.33
N GLY A 93 10.68 7.63 -20.12
CA GLY A 93 9.75 8.64 -20.60
C GLY A 93 9.89 9.95 -19.81
N TRP A 94 9.85 11.09 -20.52
CA TRP A 94 9.96 12.40 -19.86
C TRP A 94 8.78 12.75 -18.94
N ALA A 95 7.65 12.08 -19.10
CA ALA A 95 6.50 12.11 -18.20
C ALA A 95 6.26 10.72 -17.55
N SER A 96 7.31 9.92 -17.33
CA SER A 96 7.22 8.68 -16.55
C SER A 96 6.82 8.97 -15.09
N VAL A 97 6.41 7.94 -14.36
CA VAL A 97 6.16 8.06 -12.91
C VAL A 97 7.39 8.60 -12.18
N ASP A 98 8.58 8.11 -12.53
CA ASP A 98 9.85 8.56 -11.94
C ASP A 98 10.13 10.04 -12.23
N ALA A 99 9.88 10.50 -13.46
CA ALA A 99 10.03 11.91 -13.84
C ALA A 99 9.07 12.82 -13.07
N VAL A 100 7.80 12.39 -12.91
CA VAL A 100 6.79 13.11 -12.10
C VAL A 100 7.22 13.23 -10.64
N TYR A 101 7.72 12.15 -10.05
CA TYR A 101 8.17 12.16 -8.66
C TYR A 101 9.37 13.08 -8.44
N LYS A 102 10.37 13.05 -9.35
CA LYS A 102 11.54 13.95 -9.30
C LYS A 102 11.17 15.43 -9.45
N ASP A 103 10.28 15.76 -10.40
CA ASP A 103 9.81 17.12 -10.62
C ASP A 103 9.02 17.66 -9.42
N PHE A 104 8.15 16.82 -8.89
CA PHE A 104 7.36 17.10 -7.71
C PHE A 104 8.26 17.36 -6.49
N ASP A 105 9.23 16.48 -6.21
CA ASP A 105 10.17 16.60 -5.09
C ASP A 105 10.97 17.90 -5.16
N ARG A 106 11.48 18.28 -6.34
CA ARG A 106 12.16 19.57 -6.55
C ARG A 106 11.25 20.76 -6.25
N SER A 107 9.99 20.70 -6.71
CA SER A 107 9.02 21.77 -6.48
C SER A 107 8.71 21.93 -4.99
N VAL A 108 8.65 20.82 -4.23
CA VAL A 108 8.48 20.83 -2.77
C VAL A 108 9.73 21.36 -2.08
N ALA A 109 10.93 20.93 -2.51
CA ALA A 109 12.20 21.43 -1.97
C ALA A 109 12.34 22.93 -2.09
N ASP A 110 11.94 23.51 -3.23
CA ASP A 110 11.91 24.97 -3.41
C ASP A 110 10.95 25.66 -2.42
N ARG A 111 9.80 25.04 -2.14
CA ARG A 111 8.85 25.59 -1.15
C ARG A 111 9.39 25.52 0.27
N VAL A 112 10.10 24.44 0.63
CA VAL A 112 10.75 24.28 1.95
C VAL A 112 11.67 25.47 2.25
N LYS A 113 12.46 25.93 1.29
CA LYS A 113 13.34 27.09 1.43
C LYS A 113 12.61 28.34 1.93
N TYR A 114 11.40 28.63 1.42
CA TYR A 114 10.64 29.80 1.83
C TYR A 114 10.03 29.62 3.22
N LEU A 115 9.45 28.43 3.49
CA LEU A 115 8.80 28.17 4.77
C LEU A 115 9.79 28.06 5.93
N ALA A 116 10.99 27.52 5.66
CA ALA A 116 12.04 27.39 6.67
C ALA A 116 12.60 28.76 7.09
N LYS A 117 12.81 29.69 6.15
CA LYS A 117 13.29 31.06 6.45
C LYS A 117 12.35 31.85 7.37
N ASP A 118 11.04 31.61 7.25
CA ASP A 118 10.03 32.26 8.06
C ASP A 118 9.72 31.46 9.35
N GLU A 119 10.51 30.43 9.68
CA GLU A 119 10.29 29.51 10.82
C GLU A 119 8.89 28.90 10.88
N LYS A 120 8.23 28.79 9.72
CA LYS A 120 6.86 28.30 9.60
C LYS A 120 6.72 26.80 9.69
N ILE A 121 7.82 26.05 9.55
CA ILE A 121 7.84 24.59 9.63
C ILE A 121 9.01 24.08 10.48
N LYS A 122 8.80 22.93 11.13
CA LYS A 122 9.82 22.21 11.93
C LYS A 122 10.24 20.89 11.28
N ALA A 123 9.39 20.32 10.42
CA ALA A 123 9.64 19.06 9.77
C ALA A 123 9.01 19.01 8.38
N VAL A 124 9.56 18.13 7.55
CA VAL A 124 8.99 17.71 6.28
C VAL A 124 8.61 16.23 6.37
N TYR A 125 7.47 15.86 5.79
CA TYR A 125 6.98 14.49 5.72
C TYR A 125 6.81 14.12 4.25
N ALA A 126 7.60 13.17 3.76
CA ALA A 126 7.56 12.73 2.39
C ALA A 126 7.60 11.21 2.28
N TYR A 127 7.27 10.70 1.10
CA TYR A 127 7.15 9.27 0.81
C TYR A 127 8.30 8.80 -0.07
N GLU A 128 8.60 7.51 -0.02
CA GLU A 128 9.60 6.85 -0.87
C GLU A 128 9.48 7.28 -2.34
N ASP A 129 10.61 7.45 -2.99
CA ASP A 129 10.80 7.91 -4.37
C ASP A 129 10.58 9.42 -4.61
N GLY A 130 10.05 10.17 -3.66
CA GLY A 130 9.74 11.60 -3.82
C GLY A 130 10.19 12.46 -2.63
N ALA A 131 11.35 12.19 -2.04
CA ALA A 131 11.79 12.82 -0.81
C ALA A 131 13.22 13.39 -0.84
N LEU A 132 14.09 12.98 -1.77
CA LEU A 132 15.53 13.27 -1.72
C LEU A 132 15.85 14.76 -1.71
N GLU A 133 15.32 15.53 -2.66
CA GLU A 133 15.62 16.97 -2.76
C GLU A 133 14.93 17.75 -1.64
N THR A 134 13.71 17.35 -1.27
CA THR A 134 12.99 17.88 -0.11
C THR A 134 13.79 17.66 1.18
N PHE A 135 14.35 16.47 1.40
CA PHE A 135 15.14 16.16 2.59
C PHE A 135 16.50 16.87 2.60
N ARG A 136 17.19 16.93 1.47
CA ARG A 136 18.43 17.73 1.33
C ARG A 136 18.19 19.18 1.74
N ARG A 137 17.12 19.77 1.20
CA ARG A 137 16.74 21.15 1.50
C ARG A 137 16.35 21.30 2.98
N ALA A 138 15.61 20.37 3.53
CA ALA A 138 15.22 20.39 4.94
C ALA A 138 16.44 20.37 5.87
N LYS A 139 17.44 19.52 5.57
CA LYS A 139 18.68 19.43 6.36
C LYS A 139 19.50 20.72 6.32
N GLU A 140 19.53 21.44 5.20
CA GLU A 140 20.20 22.75 5.11
C GLU A 140 19.63 23.79 6.11
N TYR A 141 18.36 23.63 6.51
CA TYR A 141 17.67 24.51 7.46
C TYR A 141 17.44 23.87 8.84
N GLY A 142 18.09 22.73 9.13
CA GLY A 142 17.97 22.04 10.42
C GLY A 142 16.59 21.43 10.71
N LEU A 143 15.77 21.23 9.66
CA LEU A 143 14.45 20.62 9.80
C LEU A 143 14.55 19.10 9.91
N LYS A 144 13.56 18.48 10.57
CA LYS A 144 13.44 17.03 10.66
C LYS A 144 12.81 16.43 9.41
N CYS A 145 13.33 15.28 8.98
CA CYS A 145 12.89 14.54 7.81
C CYS A 145 12.12 13.28 8.25
N ILE A 146 10.83 13.23 7.91
CA ILE A 146 9.95 12.10 8.21
C ILE A 146 9.70 11.35 6.90
N TYR A 147 10.13 10.09 6.84
CA TYR A 147 10.11 9.25 5.66
C TYR A 147 9.06 8.15 5.79
N GLU A 148 8.04 8.17 4.97
CA GLU A 148 7.11 7.05 4.90
C GLU A 148 7.61 5.98 3.95
N LEU A 149 7.82 4.78 4.48
CA LEU A 149 8.22 3.58 3.77
C LEU A 149 6.99 2.65 3.65
N PRO A 150 6.26 2.70 2.53
CA PRO A 150 4.98 1.99 2.40
C PRO A 150 5.11 0.50 2.06
N ILE A 151 6.28 0.08 1.61
CA ILE A 151 6.63 -1.30 1.24
C ILE A 151 8.01 -1.65 1.81
N ALA A 152 8.37 -2.94 1.85
CA ALA A 152 9.71 -3.35 2.27
C ALA A 152 10.81 -2.59 1.51
N TYR A 153 11.84 -2.13 2.23
CA TYR A 153 12.95 -1.35 1.68
C TYR A 153 13.58 -2.03 0.47
N TRP A 154 14.03 -1.26 -0.48
CA TRP A 154 14.41 -1.73 -1.81
C TRP A 154 15.45 -2.86 -1.80
N GLU A 155 16.44 -2.86 -0.88
CA GLU A 155 17.46 -3.91 -0.77
C GLU A 155 16.83 -5.27 -0.45
N THR A 156 15.99 -5.31 0.58
CA THR A 156 15.23 -6.50 0.98
C THR A 156 14.28 -6.95 -0.13
N SER A 157 13.53 -6.01 -0.71
CA SER A 157 12.60 -6.28 -1.80
C SER A 157 13.31 -6.87 -3.00
N ARG A 158 14.41 -6.24 -3.46
CA ARG A 158 15.18 -6.69 -4.61
C ARG A 158 15.81 -8.06 -4.39
N LYS A 159 16.38 -8.28 -3.19
CA LYS A 159 16.94 -9.59 -2.81
C LYS A 159 15.88 -10.69 -2.93
N LEU A 160 14.75 -10.53 -2.27
CA LEU A 160 13.66 -11.53 -2.28
C LEU A 160 13.11 -11.77 -3.70
N LEU A 161 12.94 -10.72 -4.50
CA LEU A 161 12.44 -10.85 -5.86
C LEU A 161 13.46 -11.51 -6.81
N LEU A 162 14.76 -11.27 -6.63
CA LEU A 162 15.80 -11.95 -7.40
C LEU A 162 15.94 -13.44 -7.02
N GLU A 163 15.81 -13.76 -5.73
CA GLU A 163 15.73 -15.15 -5.27
C GLU A 163 14.50 -15.85 -5.86
N GLU A 164 13.38 -15.16 -5.93
CA GLU A 164 12.14 -15.65 -6.49
C GLU A 164 12.22 -15.85 -8.01
N ALA A 165 12.88 -14.95 -8.74
CA ALA A 165 13.14 -15.09 -10.17
C ALA A 165 13.99 -16.32 -10.49
N LYS A 166 14.89 -16.72 -9.57
CA LYS A 166 15.68 -17.95 -9.70
C LYS A 166 14.86 -19.20 -9.36
N ARG A 167 13.99 -19.12 -8.36
CA ARG A 167 13.14 -20.24 -7.90
C ARG A 167 12.05 -20.58 -8.93
N LEU A 168 11.40 -19.54 -9.49
CA LEU A 168 10.31 -19.67 -10.48
C LEU A 168 10.62 -18.85 -11.74
N PRO A 169 11.58 -19.27 -12.58
CA PRO A 169 12.03 -18.50 -13.74
C PRO A 169 10.92 -18.13 -14.72
N GLU A 170 9.96 -19.01 -14.92
CA GLU A 170 8.82 -18.79 -15.82
C GLU A 170 7.84 -17.72 -15.32
N TRP A 171 7.85 -17.40 -14.01
CA TRP A 171 7.05 -16.35 -13.42
C TRP A 171 7.78 -14.99 -13.35
N SER A 172 9.08 -14.94 -13.71
CA SER A 172 9.89 -13.72 -13.63
C SER A 172 9.30 -12.57 -14.43
N ILE A 173 8.62 -12.84 -15.53
CA ILE A 173 7.88 -11.85 -16.35
C ILE A 173 6.81 -11.09 -15.53
N THR A 174 6.37 -11.64 -14.40
CA THR A 174 5.31 -11.06 -13.55
C THR A 174 5.83 -10.39 -12.28
N LEU A 175 7.15 -10.36 -12.03
CA LEU A 175 7.72 -9.80 -10.80
C LEU A 175 7.70 -8.26 -10.77
N GLY A 176 7.65 -7.61 -11.95
CA GLY A 176 7.50 -6.17 -12.06
C GLY A 176 8.79 -5.37 -11.86
N GLY A 177 8.66 -4.04 -11.70
CA GLY A 177 9.73 -3.07 -11.80
C GLY A 177 10.82 -3.14 -10.73
N GLY A 178 10.53 -3.64 -9.52
CA GLY A 178 11.49 -3.59 -8.41
C GLY A 178 12.84 -4.30 -8.64
N ILE A 179 12.90 -5.26 -9.59
CA ILE A 179 14.17 -5.89 -10.02
C ILE A 179 14.86 -5.14 -11.15
N HIS A 180 14.16 -4.20 -11.81
CA HIS A 180 14.63 -3.47 -12.99
C HIS A 180 14.87 -1.98 -12.71
N ASP A 181 14.66 -1.53 -11.46
CA ASP A 181 14.96 -0.15 -11.08
C ASP A 181 16.44 0.16 -11.34
N SER A 182 16.72 1.32 -11.95
CA SER A 182 18.07 1.77 -12.27
C SER A 182 18.89 2.03 -10.99
N GLU A 183 20.22 1.94 -11.10
CA GLU A 183 21.10 2.28 -9.96
C GLU A 183 20.85 3.70 -9.47
N GLN A 184 20.61 4.65 -10.36
CA GLN A 184 20.30 6.03 -10.00
C GLN A 184 19.03 6.15 -9.14
N LYS A 185 18.00 5.31 -9.41
CA LYS A 185 16.79 5.26 -8.60
C LYS A 185 17.06 4.63 -7.23
N LEU A 186 17.87 3.59 -7.18
CA LEU A 186 18.27 2.94 -5.93
C LEU A 186 19.12 3.85 -5.05
N GLU A 187 20.09 4.58 -5.63
CA GLU A 187 20.88 5.61 -4.94
C GLU A 187 19.99 6.71 -4.36
N ARG A 188 18.95 7.15 -5.11
CA ARG A 188 17.95 8.10 -4.59
C ARG A 188 17.25 7.57 -3.34
N LYS A 189 16.73 6.34 -3.39
CA LYS A 189 16.07 5.69 -2.25
C LYS A 189 17.02 5.54 -1.04
N THR A 190 18.27 5.24 -1.30
CA THR A 190 19.31 5.16 -0.25
C THR A 190 19.53 6.53 0.39
N GLY A 191 19.71 7.58 -0.42
CA GLY A 191 19.87 8.94 0.10
C GLY A 191 18.64 9.45 0.86
N GLU A 192 17.43 9.09 0.44
CA GLU A 192 16.20 9.40 1.18
C GLU A 192 16.22 8.76 2.59
N MET A 193 16.56 7.47 2.66
CA MET A 193 16.67 6.75 3.93
C MET A 193 17.77 7.32 4.82
N GLU A 194 18.93 7.64 4.27
CA GLU A 194 20.06 8.22 5.02
C GLU A 194 19.69 9.57 5.66
N LEU A 195 18.98 10.43 4.92
CA LEU A 195 18.56 11.75 5.38
C LEU A 195 17.38 11.73 6.35
N ALA A 196 16.62 10.65 6.40
CA ALA A 196 15.48 10.51 7.31
C ALA A 196 15.91 10.58 8.78
N ASP A 197 15.14 11.25 9.62
CA ASP A 197 15.25 11.20 11.09
C ASP A 197 14.23 10.21 11.68
N VAL A 198 13.05 10.16 11.05
CA VAL A 198 11.95 9.27 11.45
C VAL A 198 11.53 8.45 10.24
N VAL A 199 11.31 7.15 10.43
CA VAL A 199 10.76 6.26 9.39
C VAL A 199 9.40 5.76 9.85
N VAL A 200 8.38 5.93 9.01
CA VAL A 200 7.01 5.45 9.27
C VAL A 200 6.75 4.22 8.43
N CYS A 201 6.31 3.13 9.06
CA CYS A 201 6.09 1.83 8.43
C CYS A 201 4.67 1.31 8.70
N PRO A 202 4.03 0.61 7.73
CA PRO A 202 2.69 0.06 7.91
C PRO A 202 2.65 -1.26 8.70
N GLY A 203 3.80 -1.88 8.99
CA GLY A 203 3.88 -3.16 9.67
C GLY A 203 5.31 -3.61 9.96
N LYS A 204 5.42 -4.71 10.72
CA LYS A 204 6.70 -5.26 11.18
C LYS A 204 7.61 -5.67 10.03
N PHE A 205 7.10 -6.36 9.01
CA PHE A 205 7.91 -6.78 7.86
C PHE A 205 8.64 -5.61 7.18
N VAL A 206 7.96 -4.47 7.02
CA VAL A 206 8.57 -3.25 6.46
C VAL A 206 9.61 -2.67 7.42
N SER A 207 9.30 -2.58 8.71
CA SER A 207 10.25 -2.13 9.73
C SER A 207 11.50 -3.01 9.80
N ASP A 208 11.34 -4.33 9.72
CA ASP A 208 12.46 -5.29 9.73
C ASP A 208 13.34 -5.17 8.46
N SER A 209 12.76 -4.69 7.35
CA SER A 209 13.48 -4.49 6.09
C SER A 209 14.39 -3.26 6.07
N ILE A 210 14.29 -2.36 7.05
CA ILE A 210 15.15 -1.16 7.16
C ILE A 210 16.61 -1.63 7.25
N PRO A 211 17.53 -1.04 6.44
CA PRO A 211 18.93 -1.48 6.40
C PRO A 211 19.64 -1.24 7.74
N LEU A 212 20.67 -2.01 8.03
CA LEU A 212 21.42 -1.91 9.28
C LEU A 212 22.00 -0.51 9.50
N SER A 213 22.38 0.19 8.44
CA SER A 213 22.88 1.57 8.47
C SER A 213 21.85 2.60 8.95
N ALA A 214 20.56 2.23 9.01
CA ALA A 214 19.45 3.09 9.42
C ALA A 214 18.67 2.53 10.64
N LYS A 215 19.21 1.56 11.35
CA LYS A 215 18.53 0.93 12.51
C LYS A 215 18.46 1.82 13.76
N ASP A 216 19.26 2.88 13.83
CA ASP A 216 19.24 3.89 14.89
C ASP A 216 18.17 4.96 14.72
N LYS A 217 17.50 4.99 13.56
CA LYS A 217 16.43 5.96 13.28
C LYS A 217 15.19 5.68 14.13
N HIS A 218 14.46 6.74 14.45
CA HIS A 218 13.17 6.59 15.13
C HIS A 218 12.15 5.94 14.20
N VAL A 219 11.63 4.77 14.56
CA VAL A 219 10.68 4.02 13.72
C VAL A 219 9.29 4.05 14.34
N ILE A 220 8.31 4.51 13.55
CA ILE A 220 6.89 4.51 13.91
C ILE A 220 6.19 3.40 13.09
N ILE A 221 5.72 2.35 13.76
CA ILE A 221 4.90 1.31 13.11
C ILE A 221 3.43 1.65 13.32
N SER A 222 2.72 1.99 12.24
CA SER A 222 1.29 2.27 12.28
C SER A 222 0.54 1.45 11.23
N PRO A 223 -0.24 0.44 11.64
CA PRO A 223 -0.99 -0.39 10.70
C PRO A 223 -2.12 0.37 10.01
N PHE A 224 -2.29 0.15 8.71
CA PHE A 224 -3.39 0.73 7.92
C PHE A 224 -4.76 0.33 8.48
N GLY A 225 -5.76 1.19 8.24
CA GLY A 225 -7.13 0.94 8.64
C GLY A 225 -7.87 -0.04 7.73
N SER A 226 -8.81 -0.77 8.31
CA SER A 226 -9.78 -1.60 7.60
C SER A 226 -10.94 -0.75 7.06
N PRO A 227 -11.67 -1.23 6.05
CA PRO A 227 -12.98 -0.69 5.73
C PRO A 227 -13.89 -0.77 6.97
N LEU A 228 -14.75 0.25 7.14
CA LEU A 228 -15.80 0.14 8.15
C LEU A 228 -16.72 -1.03 7.78
N PRO A 229 -17.16 -1.85 8.75
CA PRO A 229 -18.17 -2.84 8.50
C PRO A 229 -19.40 -2.13 7.95
N HIS A 230 -19.78 -2.41 6.72
CA HIS A 230 -21.07 -1.94 6.21
C HIS A 230 -22.16 -2.68 6.97
N SER A 231 -22.92 -1.98 7.79
CA SER A 231 -24.06 -2.51 8.57
C SER A 231 -25.19 -3.07 7.70
N LEU A 232 -25.07 -2.97 6.37
CA LEU A 232 -26.09 -3.40 5.41
C LEU A 232 -25.87 -4.82 4.87
N PHE A 233 -24.73 -5.46 5.15
CA PHE A 233 -24.52 -6.84 4.71
C PHE A 233 -24.82 -7.76 5.89
N ALA A 234 -26.02 -8.34 5.83
CA ALA A 234 -26.42 -9.42 6.72
C ALA A 234 -25.27 -10.43 6.90
N VAL A 235 -25.07 -10.87 8.13
CA VAL A 235 -24.27 -12.05 8.43
C VAL A 235 -24.51 -13.06 7.32
N LYS A 236 -23.45 -13.63 6.72
CA LYS A 236 -23.58 -14.73 5.77
C LYS A 236 -24.59 -15.73 6.34
N GLY A 237 -25.86 -15.59 5.96
CA GLY A 237 -26.82 -16.62 6.21
C GLY A 237 -26.35 -17.85 5.46
N GLU A 238 -25.97 -18.90 6.16
CA GLU A 238 -25.75 -20.26 5.66
C GLU A 238 -24.69 -20.52 4.60
N ALA A 239 -23.96 -19.50 4.07
CA ALA A 239 -22.98 -19.73 2.99
C ALA A 239 -21.75 -20.57 3.42
N GLY A 240 -21.40 -20.58 4.70
CA GLY A 240 -20.28 -21.38 5.21
C GLY A 240 -20.61 -22.86 5.53
N GLY A 241 -21.88 -23.22 5.58
CA GLY A 241 -22.32 -24.59 5.95
C GLY A 241 -22.62 -25.53 4.79
N ASP A 242 -22.70 -25.03 3.55
CA ASP A 242 -22.97 -25.88 2.40
C ASP A 242 -21.71 -26.64 1.97
N THR A 243 -21.57 -27.85 2.52
CA THR A 243 -20.48 -28.78 2.18
C THR A 243 -20.63 -29.39 0.77
N LYS A 244 -21.75 -29.16 0.09
CA LYS A 244 -22.02 -29.74 -1.25
C LYS A 244 -21.35 -28.93 -2.37
N ARG A 245 -21.05 -27.66 -2.16
CA ARG A 245 -20.33 -26.83 -3.13
C ARG A 245 -18.81 -26.81 -2.89
N PRO A 246 -17.99 -26.53 -3.91
CA PRO A 246 -16.54 -26.36 -3.74
C PRO A 246 -16.19 -25.27 -2.71
N LEU A 247 -15.09 -25.46 -1.98
CA LEU A 247 -14.46 -24.41 -1.19
C LEU A 247 -13.94 -23.31 -2.12
N ARG A 248 -14.44 -22.09 -1.96
CA ARG A 248 -14.00 -20.95 -2.76
C ARG A 248 -12.84 -20.22 -2.10
N VAL A 249 -11.66 -20.34 -2.71
CA VAL A 249 -10.44 -19.65 -2.32
C VAL A 249 -10.31 -18.40 -3.16
N LEU A 250 -10.29 -17.22 -2.55
CA LEU A 250 -10.11 -15.95 -3.25
C LEU A 250 -8.66 -15.48 -3.17
N PHE A 251 -8.09 -15.15 -4.31
CA PHE A 251 -6.90 -14.30 -4.44
C PHE A 251 -7.31 -12.95 -5.04
N ALA A 252 -6.83 -11.84 -4.47
CA ALA A 252 -7.11 -10.51 -5.03
C ALA A 252 -5.85 -9.62 -5.06
N GLY A 253 -5.53 -9.11 -6.26
CA GLY A 253 -4.36 -8.27 -6.51
C GLY A 253 -3.81 -8.41 -7.92
N SER A 254 -2.72 -7.70 -8.26
CA SER A 254 -2.02 -7.92 -9.52
C SER A 254 -1.58 -9.38 -9.63
N MET A 255 -1.82 -10.00 -10.79
CA MET A 255 -1.61 -11.43 -11.00
C MET A 255 -0.13 -11.75 -11.23
N GLY A 256 0.69 -11.58 -10.19
CA GLY A 256 2.14 -11.77 -10.26
C GLY A 256 2.73 -12.56 -9.11
N GLN A 257 3.94 -13.04 -9.33
CA GLN A 257 4.67 -13.87 -8.36
C GLN A 257 5.13 -13.04 -7.15
N ARG A 258 5.29 -11.74 -7.26
CA ARG A 258 5.49 -10.88 -6.08
C ARG A 258 4.39 -11.09 -5.02
N LYS A 259 3.17 -11.40 -5.46
CA LYS A 259 2.02 -11.73 -4.60
C LYS A 259 1.82 -13.24 -4.37
N GLY A 260 2.76 -14.07 -4.80
CA GLY A 260 2.75 -15.51 -4.56
C GLY A 260 1.71 -16.29 -5.37
N LEU A 261 1.24 -15.73 -6.52
CA LEU A 261 0.20 -16.40 -7.31
C LEU A 261 0.65 -17.73 -7.89
N GLY A 262 1.94 -17.88 -8.25
CA GLY A 262 2.50 -19.14 -8.74
C GLY A 262 2.48 -20.23 -7.67
N ASP A 263 2.81 -19.89 -6.43
CA ASP A 263 2.75 -20.82 -5.30
C ASP A 263 1.31 -21.23 -5.00
N LEU A 264 0.37 -20.29 -5.08
CA LEU A 264 -1.04 -20.62 -4.92
C LEU A 264 -1.55 -21.52 -6.05
N PHE A 265 -1.12 -21.28 -7.29
CA PHE A 265 -1.49 -22.14 -8.42
C PHE A 265 -0.96 -23.57 -8.22
N GLU A 266 0.28 -23.70 -7.76
CA GLU A 266 0.86 -25.01 -7.46
C GLU A 266 0.10 -25.71 -6.33
N ALA A 267 -0.20 -24.99 -5.24
CA ALA A 267 -0.99 -25.53 -4.15
C ALA A 267 -2.38 -26.03 -4.59
N ILE A 268 -3.06 -25.24 -5.44
CA ILE A 268 -4.42 -25.59 -5.94
C ILE A 268 -4.40 -26.78 -6.90
N ARG A 269 -3.31 -27.01 -7.62
CA ARG A 269 -3.20 -28.10 -8.61
C ARG A 269 -3.50 -29.48 -8.02
N HIS A 270 -3.28 -29.67 -6.72
CA HIS A 270 -3.53 -30.92 -6.01
C HIS A 270 -4.99 -31.17 -5.68
N PHE A 271 -5.87 -30.19 -5.90
CA PHE A 271 -7.30 -30.33 -5.59
C PHE A 271 -8.16 -30.50 -6.84
N SER A 272 -9.15 -31.37 -6.74
CA SER A 272 -10.19 -31.43 -7.77
C SER A 272 -11.01 -30.13 -7.80
N PRO A 273 -11.32 -29.58 -8.98
CA PRO A 273 -12.21 -28.42 -9.11
C PRO A 273 -13.62 -28.62 -8.49
N LYS A 274 -14.00 -29.88 -8.26
CA LYS A 274 -15.24 -30.21 -7.53
C LYS A 274 -15.13 -29.94 -6.03
N HIS A 275 -13.92 -29.90 -5.47
CA HIS A 275 -13.68 -29.67 -4.05
C HIS A 275 -13.20 -28.25 -3.76
N VAL A 276 -12.37 -27.68 -4.62
CA VAL A 276 -11.81 -26.33 -4.46
C VAL A 276 -11.97 -25.53 -5.76
N GLU A 277 -12.60 -24.38 -5.67
CA GLU A 277 -12.69 -23.37 -6.72
C GLU A 277 -11.75 -22.21 -6.39
N LEU A 278 -10.74 -21.95 -7.21
CA LEU A 278 -9.90 -20.78 -7.11
C LEU A 278 -10.51 -19.62 -7.88
N VAL A 279 -10.79 -18.51 -7.18
CA VAL A 279 -11.22 -17.24 -7.76
C VAL A 279 -10.05 -16.27 -7.72
N VAL A 280 -9.61 -15.79 -8.89
CA VAL A 280 -8.48 -14.86 -9.02
C VAL A 280 -8.99 -13.54 -9.56
N MET A 281 -8.92 -12.49 -8.74
CA MET A 281 -9.33 -11.15 -9.13
C MET A 281 -8.11 -10.24 -9.25
N GLY A 282 -7.97 -9.55 -10.38
CA GLY A 282 -6.96 -8.50 -10.50
C GLY A 282 -6.48 -8.20 -11.91
N SER A 283 -5.44 -7.37 -12.00
CA SER A 283 -4.83 -7.00 -13.27
C SER A 283 -3.83 -8.07 -13.74
N LEU A 284 -3.89 -8.37 -15.03
CA LEU A 284 -2.94 -9.25 -15.68
C LEU A 284 -1.57 -8.57 -15.79
N LEU A 285 -0.50 -9.31 -15.46
CA LEU A 285 0.90 -8.92 -15.68
C LEU A 285 1.55 -9.73 -16.82
N ALA A 286 0.85 -10.75 -17.32
CA ALA A 286 1.20 -11.53 -18.49
C ALA A 286 -0.09 -11.85 -19.29
N PRO A 287 -0.01 -12.33 -20.52
CA PRO A 287 -1.19 -12.77 -21.27
C PRO A 287 -1.97 -13.87 -20.53
N MET A 288 -3.31 -13.92 -20.68
CA MET A 288 -4.17 -14.90 -20.00
C MET A 288 -3.74 -16.36 -20.28
N GLU A 289 -3.24 -16.62 -21.48
CA GLU A 289 -2.73 -17.93 -21.90
C GLU A 289 -1.59 -18.43 -20.99
N PHE A 290 -0.74 -17.51 -20.51
CA PHE A 290 0.31 -17.84 -19.55
C PHE A 290 -0.29 -18.47 -18.29
N TYR A 291 -1.29 -17.82 -17.70
CA TYR A 291 -1.93 -18.30 -16.46
C TYR A 291 -2.70 -19.59 -16.69
N LYS A 292 -3.45 -19.70 -17.80
CA LYS A 292 -4.20 -20.91 -18.14
C LYS A 292 -3.30 -22.12 -18.41
N LYS A 293 -2.09 -21.90 -18.92
CA LYS A 293 -1.08 -22.97 -19.05
C LYS A 293 -0.59 -23.46 -17.69
N LYS A 294 -0.49 -22.56 -16.70
CA LYS A 294 -0.04 -22.90 -15.33
C LYS A 294 -1.12 -23.61 -14.51
N LEU A 295 -2.36 -23.13 -14.59
CA LEU A 295 -3.53 -23.72 -13.95
C LEU A 295 -4.75 -23.56 -14.86
N PRO A 296 -5.22 -24.62 -15.58
CA PRO A 296 -6.34 -24.49 -16.52
C PRO A 296 -7.66 -24.09 -15.87
N HIS A 297 -7.89 -24.52 -14.64
CA HIS A 297 -9.17 -24.40 -13.96
C HIS A 297 -9.10 -23.39 -12.81
N PHE A 298 -9.24 -22.10 -13.13
CA PHE A 298 -9.53 -21.06 -12.15
C PHE A 298 -10.53 -20.05 -12.75
N ARG A 299 -11.29 -19.41 -11.89
CA ARG A 299 -12.22 -18.34 -12.26
C ARG A 299 -11.49 -17.02 -12.22
N TYR A 300 -11.40 -16.37 -13.38
CA TYR A 300 -10.83 -15.02 -13.47
C TYR A 300 -11.90 -13.94 -13.30
N GLU A 301 -11.59 -12.94 -12.50
CA GLU A 301 -12.39 -11.76 -12.29
C GLU A 301 -11.56 -10.50 -12.55
N ALA A 302 -12.01 -9.66 -13.47
CA ALA A 302 -11.33 -8.39 -13.73
C ALA A 302 -11.44 -7.43 -12.55
N GLY A 303 -10.48 -6.50 -12.46
CA GLY A 303 -10.53 -5.42 -11.47
C GLY A 303 -11.82 -4.59 -11.59
N ARG A 304 -12.41 -4.23 -10.47
CA ARG A 304 -13.73 -3.58 -10.38
C ARG A 304 -13.77 -2.57 -9.23
N PRO A 305 -14.81 -1.71 -9.14
CA PRO A 305 -15.02 -0.82 -7.99
C PRO A 305 -15.07 -1.55 -6.65
N ASN A 306 -14.67 -0.86 -5.58
CA ASN A 306 -14.47 -1.47 -4.26
C ASN A 306 -15.73 -2.16 -3.69
N ASP A 307 -16.92 -1.59 -3.91
CA ASP A 307 -18.20 -2.19 -3.52
C ASP A 307 -18.41 -3.58 -4.15
N GLN A 308 -18.08 -3.72 -5.44
CA GLN A 308 -18.15 -4.99 -6.15
C GLN A 308 -17.04 -5.97 -5.73
N VAL A 309 -15.86 -5.45 -5.32
CA VAL A 309 -14.80 -6.27 -4.70
C VAL A 309 -15.30 -6.88 -3.40
N LEU A 310 -15.89 -6.08 -2.54
CA LEU A 310 -16.44 -6.56 -1.26
C LEU A 310 -17.57 -7.59 -1.47
N ALA A 311 -18.43 -7.37 -2.48
CA ALA A 311 -19.47 -8.35 -2.84
C ALA A 311 -18.87 -9.68 -3.34
N LEU A 312 -17.78 -9.64 -4.13
CA LEU A 312 -17.06 -10.84 -4.54
C LEU A 312 -16.46 -11.58 -3.33
N MET A 313 -15.85 -10.85 -2.40
CA MET A 313 -15.31 -11.43 -1.16
C MET A 313 -16.39 -12.19 -0.39
N GLN A 314 -17.59 -11.62 -0.25
CA GLN A 314 -18.71 -12.29 0.42
C GLN A 314 -19.14 -13.60 -0.25
N SER A 315 -18.91 -13.77 -1.54
CA SER A 315 -19.22 -15.00 -2.27
C SER A 315 -18.16 -16.10 -2.10
N CYS A 316 -17.02 -15.79 -1.46
CA CYS A 316 -15.92 -16.72 -1.23
C CYS A 316 -15.87 -17.19 0.23
N ASP A 317 -15.10 -18.22 0.53
CA ASP A 317 -15.02 -18.84 1.85
C ASP A 317 -13.76 -18.42 2.61
N ILE A 318 -12.63 -18.37 1.95
CA ILE A 318 -11.32 -18.00 2.50
C ILE A 318 -10.59 -17.09 1.54
N PHE A 319 -9.64 -16.31 2.07
CA PHE A 319 -8.78 -15.44 1.30
C PHE A 319 -7.33 -15.93 1.38
N CYS A 320 -6.67 -16.07 0.24
CA CYS A 320 -5.27 -16.49 0.17
C CYS A 320 -4.40 -15.46 -0.56
N LEU A 321 -3.38 -14.92 0.11
CA LEU A 321 -2.43 -13.97 -0.46
C LEU A 321 -1.02 -14.27 0.06
N PRO A 322 -0.31 -15.27 -0.51
CA PRO A 322 0.99 -15.70 -0.01
C PRO A 322 2.14 -14.86 -0.58
N SER A 323 2.09 -13.54 -0.39
CA SER A 323 3.04 -12.60 -1.00
C SER A 323 4.49 -12.88 -0.63
N ILE A 324 5.38 -12.71 -1.59
CA ILE A 324 6.83 -12.74 -1.40
C ILE A 324 7.31 -11.39 -0.86
N VAL A 325 6.77 -10.30 -1.38
CA VAL A 325 7.07 -8.93 -0.93
C VAL A 325 5.83 -8.05 -1.00
N GLU A 326 5.50 -7.44 0.13
CA GLU A 326 4.46 -6.41 0.25
C GLU A 326 4.85 -5.36 1.32
N GLY A 327 4.04 -4.33 1.46
CA GLY A 327 4.08 -3.43 2.61
C GLY A 327 3.06 -3.87 3.66
N ARG A 328 1.81 -3.52 3.40
CA ARG A 328 0.61 -4.03 4.09
C ARG A 328 -0.52 -4.04 3.06
N ALA A 329 -0.85 -5.22 2.58
CA ALA A 329 -1.85 -5.38 1.53
C ALA A 329 -3.25 -5.10 2.09
N LEU A 330 -3.83 -3.94 1.75
CA LEU A 330 -5.15 -3.51 2.25
C LEU A 330 -6.26 -4.54 1.99
N VAL A 331 -6.14 -5.28 0.90
CA VAL A 331 -7.10 -6.32 0.50
C VAL A 331 -7.27 -7.42 1.55
N MET A 332 -6.27 -7.66 2.42
CA MET A 332 -6.41 -8.59 3.55
C MET A 332 -7.47 -8.10 4.55
N GLN A 333 -7.37 -6.83 4.91
CA GLN A 333 -8.30 -6.22 5.85
C GLN A 333 -9.70 -6.03 5.22
N GLU A 334 -9.77 -5.83 3.90
CA GLU A 334 -11.02 -5.87 3.14
C GLU A 334 -11.66 -7.27 3.23
N ALA A 335 -10.89 -8.33 2.97
CA ALA A 335 -11.36 -9.70 3.07
C ALA A 335 -11.85 -10.05 4.48
N MET A 336 -11.06 -9.73 5.52
CA MET A 336 -11.47 -9.94 6.92
C MET A 336 -12.74 -9.17 7.27
N SER A 337 -12.92 -7.94 6.79
CA SER A 337 -14.13 -7.16 7.03
C SER A 337 -15.38 -7.80 6.43
N GLN A 338 -15.20 -8.65 5.42
CA GLN A 338 -16.27 -9.46 4.81
C GLN A 338 -16.37 -10.87 5.41
N GLY A 339 -15.60 -11.16 6.46
CA GLY A 339 -15.66 -12.44 7.19
C GLY A 339 -14.93 -13.58 6.48
N LEU A 340 -13.83 -13.29 5.76
CA LEU A 340 -12.97 -14.33 5.21
C LEU A 340 -11.77 -14.54 6.13
N PRO A 341 -11.55 -15.78 6.62
CA PRO A 341 -10.29 -16.16 7.23
C PRO A 341 -9.16 -16.07 6.21
N LEU A 342 -7.94 -15.76 6.67
CA LEU A 342 -6.79 -15.51 5.81
C LEU A 342 -5.82 -16.71 5.78
N ILE A 343 -5.21 -16.96 4.61
CA ILE A 343 -3.94 -17.67 4.46
C ILE A 343 -2.95 -16.67 3.86
N ILE A 344 -1.97 -16.22 4.63
CA ILE A 344 -1.00 -15.20 4.21
C ILE A 344 0.40 -15.55 4.69
N THR A 345 1.40 -14.88 4.14
CA THR A 345 2.77 -14.89 4.67
C THR A 345 3.00 -13.69 5.59
N ALA A 346 4.01 -13.74 6.45
CA ALA A 346 4.45 -12.57 7.21
C ALA A 346 4.86 -11.41 6.29
N ASN A 347 5.46 -11.73 5.12
CA ASN A 347 5.87 -10.76 4.11
C ASN A 347 4.69 -9.99 3.45
N THR A 348 3.47 -10.43 3.67
CA THR A 348 2.26 -9.68 3.24
C THR A 348 2.05 -8.42 4.10
N GLY A 349 2.78 -8.31 5.23
CA GLY A 349 2.71 -7.17 6.15
C GLY A 349 1.48 -7.19 7.06
N GLY A 350 0.88 -8.34 7.26
CA GLY A 350 -0.33 -8.53 8.06
C GLY A 350 -0.19 -9.64 9.11
N GLU A 351 1.02 -9.92 9.59
CA GLU A 351 1.21 -10.96 10.61
C GLU A 351 0.38 -10.69 11.89
N ASP A 352 0.20 -9.42 12.24
CA ASP A 352 -0.63 -8.96 13.36
C ASP A 352 -2.14 -9.17 13.14
N LEU A 353 -2.56 -9.44 11.92
CA LEU A 353 -3.95 -9.81 11.59
C LEU A 353 -4.24 -11.29 11.86
N ILE A 354 -3.20 -12.12 12.05
CA ILE A 354 -3.36 -13.56 12.22
C ILE A 354 -3.29 -13.93 13.70
N LEU A 355 -4.46 -14.26 14.23
CA LEU A 355 -4.61 -15.05 15.45
C LEU A 355 -4.73 -16.50 14.99
N HIS A 356 -3.68 -17.29 15.16
CA HIS A 356 -3.57 -18.66 14.61
C HIS A 356 -4.78 -19.53 14.94
N GLY A 357 -5.39 -20.10 13.91
CA GLY A 357 -6.60 -20.92 14.05
C GLY A 357 -7.88 -20.15 14.41
N GLN A 358 -7.82 -18.81 14.59
CA GLN A 358 -8.99 -17.98 14.92
C GLN A 358 -9.35 -16.99 13.80
N THR A 359 -8.37 -16.35 13.16
CA THR A 359 -8.59 -15.41 12.06
C THR A 359 -7.97 -15.90 10.76
N GLY A 360 -7.21 -16.99 10.81
CA GLY A 360 -6.52 -17.57 9.66
C GLY A 360 -5.18 -18.22 10.05
N PHE A 361 -4.32 -18.36 9.06
CA PHE A 361 -3.03 -19.02 9.19
C PHE A 361 -1.91 -18.22 8.51
N LEU A 362 -0.73 -18.21 9.15
CA LEU A 362 0.52 -17.81 8.50
C LEU A 362 1.15 -19.03 7.85
N VAL A 363 1.67 -18.85 6.62
CA VAL A 363 2.45 -19.83 5.89
C VAL A 363 3.81 -19.23 5.51
N PRO A 364 4.87 -20.04 5.34
CA PRO A 364 6.14 -19.54 4.82
C PRO A 364 5.98 -19.00 3.40
N PRO A 365 6.70 -17.91 3.02
CA PRO A 365 6.73 -17.48 1.63
C PRO A 365 7.40 -18.55 0.75
N GLY A 366 6.89 -18.73 -0.47
CA GLY A 366 7.43 -19.71 -1.41
C GLY A 366 7.15 -21.17 -1.06
N SER A 367 6.12 -21.48 -0.25
CA SER A 367 5.75 -22.85 0.15
C SER A 367 4.34 -23.21 -0.29
N PRO A 368 4.19 -23.74 -1.52
CA PRO A 368 2.91 -24.29 -2.03
C PRO A 368 2.33 -25.38 -1.13
N GLU A 369 3.19 -26.22 -0.53
CA GLU A 369 2.82 -27.33 0.34
C GLU A 369 2.09 -26.81 1.59
N SER A 370 2.65 -25.77 2.25
CA SER A 370 2.02 -25.16 3.42
C SER A 370 0.69 -24.50 3.07
N ILE A 371 0.57 -23.89 1.88
CA ILE A 371 -0.70 -23.32 1.39
C ILE A 371 -1.71 -24.45 1.19
N SER A 372 -1.31 -25.54 0.52
CA SER A 372 -2.16 -26.71 0.28
C SER A 372 -2.64 -27.35 1.57
N GLU A 373 -1.75 -27.50 2.57
CA GLU A 373 -2.09 -28.01 3.91
C GLU A 373 -3.19 -27.19 4.56
N LYS A 374 -3.11 -25.84 4.52
CA LYS A 374 -4.13 -24.99 5.13
C LYS A 374 -5.46 -24.97 4.35
N ILE A 375 -5.39 -25.10 3.02
CA ILE A 375 -6.61 -25.31 2.20
C ILE A 375 -7.28 -26.64 2.54
N SER A 376 -6.51 -27.72 2.70
CA SER A 376 -7.02 -29.03 3.14
C SER A 376 -7.67 -28.94 4.52
N TRP A 377 -7.02 -28.24 5.46
CA TRP A 377 -7.60 -28.01 6.78
C TRP A 377 -8.99 -27.35 6.69
N PHE A 378 -9.17 -26.31 5.85
CA PHE A 378 -10.46 -25.67 5.65
C PHE A 378 -11.49 -26.61 4.96
N LEU A 379 -11.06 -27.51 4.11
CA LEU A 379 -11.94 -28.54 3.53
C LEU A 379 -12.49 -29.48 4.59
N ASP A 380 -11.65 -29.92 5.53
CA ASP A 380 -12.01 -30.84 6.60
C ASP A 380 -12.79 -30.15 7.73
N HIS A 381 -12.64 -28.82 7.86
CA HIS A 381 -13.24 -28.01 8.94
C HIS A 381 -14.16 -26.90 8.42
N ARG A 382 -15.04 -27.23 7.48
CA ARG A 382 -15.95 -26.25 6.83
C ARG A 382 -16.86 -25.52 7.84
N ASN A 383 -17.23 -26.18 8.91
CA ASN A 383 -18.02 -25.62 10.02
C ASN A 383 -17.27 -24.54 10.81
N GLU A 384 -15.95 -24.53 10.80
CA GLU A 384 -15.12 -23.50 11.48
C GLU A 384 -15.04 -22.18 10.67
N ILE A 385 -15.27 -22.22 9.37
CA ILE A 385 -15.13 -21.04 8.49
C ILE A 385 -15.99 -19.86 8.95
N PRO A 386 -17.30 -20.02 9.27
CA PRO A 386 -18.11 -18.90 9.76
C PRO A 386 -17.61 -18.34 11.09
N ILE A 387 -17.13 -19.19 11.99
CA ILE A 387 -16.62 -18.82 13.31
C ILE A 387 -15.35 -18.01 13.17
N MET A 388 -14.41 -18.51 12.36
CA MET A 388 -13.16 -17.82 12.04
C MET A 388 -13.42 -16.51 11.28
N GLY A 389 -14.40 -16.50 10.38
CA GLY A 389 -14.81 -15.32 9.64
C GLY A 389 -15.33 -14.20 10.53
N GLU A 390 -16.14 -14.53 11.53
CA GLU A 390 -16.61 -13.55 12.52
C GLU A 390 -15.47 -13.03 13.40
N SER A 391 -14.55 -13.92 13.81
CA SER A 391 -13.34 -13.53 14.53
C SER A 391 -12.46 -12.62 13.69
N ALA A 392 -12.27 -12.91 12.42
CA ALA A 392 -11.53 -12.09 11.46
C ALA A 392 -12.16 -10.69 11.31
N ARG A 393 -13.49 -10.62 11.15
CA ARG A 393 -14.22 -9.34 11.04
C ARG A 393 -14.03 -8.49 12.30
N ARG A 394 -14.19 -9.09 13.48
CA ARG A 394 -14.01 -8.41 14.77
C ARG A 394 -12.57 -7.93 14.94
N HIS A 395 -11.59 -8.75 14.61
CA HIS A 395 -10.19 -8.39 14.71
C HIS A 395 -9.84 -7.25 13.74
N ALA A 396 -10.27 -7.31 12.48
CA ALA A 396 -10.04 -6.25 11.48
C ALA A 396 -10.67 -4.91 11.91
N SER A 397 -11.82 -4.91 12.59
CA SER A 397 -12.47 -3.68 13.06
C SER A 397 -11.68 -2.90 14.10
N MET A 398 -10.70 -3.51 14.75
CA MET A 398 -9.80 -2.82 15.68
C MET A 398 -8.82 -1.89 14.97
N TYR A 399 -8.56 -2.12 13.69
CA TYR A 399 -7.68 -1.30 12.84
C TYR A 399 -8.54 -0.27 12.11
N THR A 400 -8.55 0.98 12.55
CA THR A 400 -9.26 2.06 11.88
C THR A 400 -8.27 3.04 11.26
N TRP A 401 -8.69 3.71 10.19
CA TRP A 401 -7.91 4.75 9.55
C TRP A 401 -7.63 5.90 10.50
N GLU A 402 -8.58 6.24 11.35
CA GLU A 402 -8.41 7.26 12.37
C GLU A 402 -7.31 6.88 13.38
N LYS A 403 -7.29 5.63 13.86
CA LYS A 403 -6.20 5.13 14.75
C LYS A 403 -4.84 5.19 14.05
N TYR A 404 -4.78 4.83 12.77
CA TYR A 404 -3.56 4.94 11.96
C TYR A 404 -3.01 6.37 11.98
N GLY A 405 -3.80 7.35 11.55
CA GLY A 405 -3.35 8.74 11.47
C GLY A 405 -3.07 9.35 12.86
N ASN A 406 -3.93 9.08 13.85
CA ASN A 406 -3.77 9.62 15.20
C ASN A 406 -2.52 9.05 15.91
N LYS A 407 -2.16 7.78 15.66
CA LYS A 407 -0.91 7.19 16.17
C LYS A 407 0.29 7.95 15.61
N ILE A 408 0.35 8.12 14.29
CA ILE A 408 1.45 8.85 13.63
C ILE A 408 1.55 10.28 14.16
N SER A 409 0.46 11.01 14.17
CA SER A 409 0.42 12.41 14.64
C SER A 409 0.88 12.55 16.09
N ARG A 410 0.45 11.65 16.98
CA ARG A 410 0.84 11.65 18.38
C ARG A 410 2.33 11.33 18.58
N GLU A 411 2.86 10.30 17.92
CA GLU A 411 4.25 9.89 18.05
C GLU A 411 5.20 10.94 17.45
N LEU A 412 4.84 11.53 16.31
CA LEU A 412 5.58 12.67 15.74
C LEU A 412 5.57 13.88 16.68
N GLY A 413 4.41 14.17 17.31
CA GLY A 413 4.28 15.22 18.30
C GLY A 413 5.25 15.04 19.47
N GLY A 414 5.32 13.84 20.03
CA GLY A 414 6.26 13.49 21.09
C GLY A 414 7.72 13.66 20.67
N TYR A 415 8.09 13.06 19.53
CA TYR A 415 9.45 13.12 18.99
C TYR A 415 9.96 14.54 18.78
N LEU A 416 9.17 15.40 18.13
CA LEU A 416 9.57 16.78 17.81
C LEU A 416 9.65 17.67 19.05
N VAL A 417 8.83 17.44 20.09
CA VAL A 417 8.93 18.14 21.38
C VAL A 417 10.18 17.75 22.15
N GLU A 418 10.54 16.47 22.15
CA GLU A 418 11.77 16.01 22.82
C GLU A 418 13.02 16.57 22.13
N ASP A 419 13.03 16.61 20.80
CA ASP A 419 14.15 17.17 20.04
C ASP A 419 14.32 18.68 20.34
N ASP A 420 13.24 19.47 20.35
CA ASP A 420 13.31 20.89 20.72
C ASP A 420 13.92 21.09 22.12
N LYS A 421 13.55 20.25 23.10
CA LYS A 421 14.13 20.29 24.47
C LYS A 421 15.63 19.95 24.48
N LEU A 422 16.06 18.96 23.70
CA LEU A 422 17.46 18.58 23.60
C LEU A 422 18.31 19.67 22.95
N GLN A 423 17.81 20.32 21.91
CA GLN A 423 18.49 21.43 21.26
C GLN A 423 18.63 22.64 22.20
N LEU A 424 17.58 22.98 22.95
CA LEU A 424 17.63 24.06 23.95
C LEU A 424 18.64 23.81 25.07
N ARG A 425 18.84 22.55 25.47
CA ARG A 425 19.87 22.17 26.47
C ARG A 425 21.29 22.32 25.92
N LYS A 426 21.52 21.96 24.65
CA LYS A 426 22.83 22.11 23.98
C LYS A 426 23.24 23.56 23.77
N VAL A 427 22.30 24.48 23.66
CA VAL A 427 22.57 25.93 23.48
C VAL A 427 22.85 26.63 24.83
N ARG A 428 22.38 26.02 25.95
CA ARG A 428 22.50 26.59 27.30
C ARG A 428 23.66 26.01 28.13
N GLY A 429 24.31 24.96 27.66
CA GLY A 429 25.51 24.36 28.25
C GLY A 429 26.73 24.63 27.40
#